data_3db3e5dfd5e8f47602d9099945970dfe
#
_entry.id   3db3e5dfd5e8f47602d9099945970dfe
#
_cell.length_a   1.000
_cell.length_b   1.000
_cell.length_c   1.000
_cell.angle_alpha   90.00
_cell.angle_beta   90.00
_cell.angle_gamma   90.00
#
_symmetry.space_group_name_H-M   'P 1'
#
loop_
_entity.id
_entity.type
_entity.pdbx_description
1 polymer ?
#
loop_
_entity_poly.entity_id
_entity_poly.type
_entity_poly.pdbx_seq_one_letter_code
_entity_poly.pdbx_strand_id
1 'polypeptide(L)'
;YYKPGPFTATKGSYKRLFTAYADDGKNKNAAGTHGVFYFNDNYVDPSCPKLSDKQKADIYKIQRDNSYGLIIKKDFAPEKELLAEKPFDIAEHTSLQSARKSVLDYAGASLKRDVIDARIVEETRKGNYTHEGSHGSTNGMIDRPTDVGGWPVYKSEKAPQDTDKDGMPDEWEKT
;
A
#
# COMPACT_ATOMS: atom_id res chain seq x y z
N TYR A 1 -2.01 5.35 -2.69
CA TYR A 1 -2.86 4.85 -3.77
C TYR A 1 -3.72 3.69 -3.28
N TYR A 2 -5.01 3.81 -3.44
CA TYR A 2 -5.97 2.76 -3.12
C TYR A 2 -6.88 2.48 -4.32
N LYS A 3 -7.00 1.22 -4.71
CA LYS A 3 -7.92 0.76 -5.76
C LYS A 3 -8.98 -0.16 -5.14
N PRO A 4 -10.24 0.28 -5.03
CA PRO A 4 -11.31 -0.58 -4.55
C PRO A 4 -11.50 -1.78 -5.46
N GLY A 5 -11.48 -2.98 -4.88
CA GLY A 5 -11.84 -4.21 -5.59
C GLY A 5 -13.37 -4.41 -5.65
N PRO A 6 -13.83 -5.44 -6.37
CA PRO A 6 -15.27 -5.73 -6.48
C PRO A 6 -15.96 -5.95 -5.13
N PHE A 7 -15.29 -6.59 -4.18
CA PHE A 7 -15.81 -6.81 -2.84
C PHE A 7 -15.96 -5.51 -2.04
N THR A 8 -14.93 -4.67 -2.02
CA THR A 8 -14.95 -3.40 -1.28
C THR A 8 -15.95 -2.40 -1.87
N ALA A 9 -16.16 -2.43 -3.18
CA ALA A 9 -17.19 -1.65 -3.85
C ALA A 9 -18.59 -1.96 -3.31
N THR A 10 -18.90 -3.24 -3.00
CA THR A 10 -20.21 -3.65 -2.47
C THR A 10 -20.38 -3.41 -0.96
N LYS A 11 -19.31 -3.24 -0.20
CA LYS A 11 -19.31 -3.12 1.27
C LYS A 11 -19.25 -1.69 1.81
N GLY A 12 -19.27 -0.68 0.97
CA GLY A 12 -19.17 0.72 1.38
C GLY A 12 -17.77 1.15 1.84
N SER A 13 -16.80 0.26 1.84
CA SER A 13 -15.40 0.56 2.21
C SER A 13 -14.62 1.24 1.08
N TYR A 14 -15.21 1.40 -0.08
CA TYR A 14 -14.57 1.94 -1.28
C TYR A 14 -13.97 3.35 -1.10
N LYS A 15 -14.46 4.11 -0.14
CA LYS A 15 -14.05 5.50 0.11
C LYS A 15 -13.22 5.67 1.38
N ARG A 16 -12.96 4.61 2.12
CA ARG A 16 -12.28 4.72 3.41
C ARG A 16 -10.77 4.69 3.25
N LEU A 17 -10.12 5.83 3.42
CA LEU A 17 -8.67 5.92 3.55
C LEU A 17 -8.22 5.53 4.96
N PHE A 18 -8.91 6.03 5.97
CA PHE A 18 -8.58 5.80 7.37
C PHE A 18 -9.84 5.78 8.25
N THR A 19 -9.78 5.08 9.37
CA THR A 19 -10.82 5.12 10.38
C THR A 19 -10.19 5.48 11.73
N ALA A 20 -10.61 6.60 12.31
CA ALA A 20 -10.16 7.03 13.61
C ALA A 20 -11.04 6.45 14.74
N TYR A 21 -10.40 6.01 15.83
CA TYR A 21 -11.02 5.55 17.07
C TYR A 21 -10.40 6.25 18.25
N ALA A 22 -11.20 6.57 19.26
CA ALA A 22 -10.69 6.84 20.58
C ALA A 22 -10.28 5.53 21.27
N ASP A 23 -9.27 5.59 22.12
CA ASP A 23 -8.99 4.51 23.05
C ASP A 23 -10.15 4.38 24.04
N ASP A 24 -10.66 3.17 24.23
CA ASP A 24 -11.77 2.89 25.14
C ASP A 24 -11.32 2.69 26.61
N GLY A 25 -10.02 2.82 26.88
CA GLY A 25 -9.40 2.65 28.19
C GLY A 25 -9.27 1.20 28.68
N LYS A 26 -9.75 0.21 27.92
CA LYS A 26 -9.68 -1.20 28.34
C LYS A 26 -8.26 -1.74 28.39
N ASN A 27 -7.35 -1.20 27.57
CA ASN A 27 -5.95 -1.58 27.50
C ASN A 27 -5.05 -0.76 28.44
N LYS A 28 -5.60 -0.12 29.46
CA LYS A 28 -4.90 0.77 30.39
C LYS A 28 -4.31 2.03 29.75
N ASN A 29 -4.68 2.34 28.55
CA ASN A 29 -4.37 3.61 27.91
C ASN A 29 -5.31 4.71 28.43
N ALA A 30 -4.94 5.95 28.22
CA ALA A 30 -5.81 7.06 28.61
C ALA A 30 -7.04 7.10 27.68
N ALA A 31 -8.23 6.92 28.25
CA ALA A 31 -9.46 6.99 27.49
C ALA A 31 -9.59 8.35 26.77
N GLY A 32 -10.00 8.33 25.53
CA GLY A 32 -10.11 9.54 24.70
C GLY A 32 -8.81 10.04 24.09
N THR A 33 -7.67 9.38 24.37
CA THR A 33 -6.41 9.71 23.71
C THR A 33 -6.48 9.38 22.23
N HIS A 34 -6.06 10.30 21.38
CA HIS A 34 -6.04 10.14 19.93
C HIS A 34 -4.82 10.81 19.31
N GLY A 35 -4.42 10.32 18.12
CA GLY A 35 -3.39 10.96 17.31
C GLY A 35 -3.95 12.05 16.42
N VAL A 36 -3.06 12.89 15.92
CA VAL A 36 -3.34 13.88 14.88
C VAL A 36 -2.76 13.39 13.58
N PHE A 37 -3.49 13.57 12.49
CA PHE A 37 -3.16 13.03 11.18
C PHE A 37 -2.92 14.14 10.17
N TYR A 38 -1.97 13.92 9.29
CA TYR A 38 -1.78 14.69 8.09
C TYR A 38 -2.17 13.84 6.88
N PHE A 39 -3.10 14.36 6.06
CA PHE A 39 -3.53 13.70 4.83
C PHE A 39 -3.27 14.64 3.66
N ASN A 40 -2.48 14.19 2.70
CA ASN A 40 -2.26 14.89 1.46
C ASN A 40 -2.06 13.90 0.31
N ASP A 41 -2.55 14.26 -0.86
CA ASP A 41 -2.36 13.54 -2.12
C ASP A 41 -2.64 12.03 -2.08
N ASN A 42 -3.62 11.60 -1.28
CA ASN A 42 -4.09 10.23 -1.33
C ASN A 42 -5.06 10.05 -2.49
N TYR A 43 -4.80 9.05 -3.31
CA TYR A 43 -5.58 8.75 -4.48
C TYR A 43 -6.40 7.47 -4.30
N VAL A 44 -7.69 7.56 -4.59
CA VAL A 44 -8.58 6.40 -4.70
C VAL A 44 -8.97 6.22 -6.16
N ASP A 45 -8.67 5.05 -6.72
CA ASP A 45 -8.91 4.75 -8.13
C ASP A 45 -10.40 4.42 -8.38
N PRO A 46 -11.12 5.17 -9.21
CA PRO A 46 -12.53 4.93 -9.50
C PRO A 46 -12.78 3.87 -10.58
N SER A 47 -11.73 3.20 -11.08
CA SER A 47 -11.83 2.33 -12.26
C SER A 47 -12.50 0.97 -12.00
N CYS A 48 -12.83 0.61 -10.76
CA CYS A 48 -13.51 -0.65 -10.48
C CYS A 48 -14.89 -0.69 -11.14
N PRO A 49 -15.20 -1.69 -12.00
CA PRO A 49 -16.47 -1.77 -12.73
C PRO A 49 -17.72 -1.93 -11.85
N LYS A 50 -17.51 -2.39 -10.59
CA LYS A 50 -18.61 -2.58 -9.63
C LYS A 50 -19.00 -1.32 -8.87
N LEU A 51 -18.26 -0.22 -9.06
CA LEU A 51 -18.61 1.07 -8.46
C LEU A 51 -19.79 1.71 -9.22
N SER A 52 -20.82 2.12 -8.49
CA SER A 52 -21.90 2.95 -9.03
C SER A 52 -21.40 4.37 -9.29
N ASP A 53 -22.14 5.14 -10.07
CA ASP A 53 -21.79 6.55 -10.35
C ASP A 53 -21.76 7.41 -9.09
N LYS A 54 -22.66 7.15 -8.13
CA LYS A 54 -22.64 7.81 -6.82
C LYS A 54 -21.34 7.52 -6.07
N GLN A 55 -20.89 6.26 -6.07
CA GLN A 55 -19.63 5.88 -5.41
C GLN A 55 -18.41 6.50 -6.08
N LYS A 56 -18.40 6.57 -7.41
CA LYS A 56 -17.36 7.29 -8.16
C LYS A 56 -17.35 8.78 -7.82
N ALA A 57 -18.52 9.40 -7.72
CA ALA A 57 -18.64 10.80 -7.31
C ALA A 57 -18.10 11.05 -5.89
N ASP A 58 -18.33 10.13 -4.94
CA ASP A 58 -17.73 10.20 -3.62
C ASP A 58 -16.21 10.07 -3.66
N ILE A 59 -15.68 9.18 -4.49
CA ILE A 59 -14.22 9.02 -4.70
C ILE A 59 -13.60 10.32 -5.25
N TYR A 60 -14.25 10.98 -6.21
CA TYR A 60 -13.77 12.25 -6.74
C TYR A 60 -13.78 13.39 -5.69
N LYS A 61 -14.64 13.32 -4.68
CA LYS A 61 -14.56 14.25 -3.55
C LYS A 61 -13.29 14.01 -2.72
N ILE A 62 -12.96 12.76 -2.45
CA ILE A 62 -11.73 12.39 -1.72
C ILE A 62 -10.47 12.86 -2.47
N GLN A 63 -10.46 12.80 -3.78
CA GLN A 63 -9.33 13.27 -4.58
C GLN A 63 -9.13 14.80 -4.51
N ARG A 64 -10.21 15.55 -4.27
CA ARG A 64 -10.14 17.00 -4.08
C ARG A 64 -9.81 17.41 -2.65
N ASP A 65 -10.26 16.60 -1.69
CA ASP A 65 -10.06 16.79 -0.27
C ASP A 65 -10.02 15.43 0.42
N ASN A 66 -8.85 15.02 0.87
CA ASN A 66 -8.63 13.69 1.44
C ASN A 66 -9.38 13.48 2.77
N SER A 67 -9.81 14.53 3.45
CA SER A 67 -10.61 14.42 4.67
C SER A 67 -11.92 13.66 4.46
N TYR A 68 -12.51 13.72 3.27
CA TYR A 68 -13.67 12.90 2.91
C TYR A 68 -13.44 11.39 2.97
N GLY A 69 -12.20 10.95 2.99
CA GLY A 69 -11.79 9.56 3.18
C GLY A 69 -11.56 9.16 4.64
N LEU A 70 -11.64 10.10 5.57
CA LEU A 70 -11.56 9.85 7.00
C LEU A 70 -12.94 9.44 7.54
N ILE A 71 -12.99 8.31 8.24
CA ILE A 71 -14.19 7.87 8.95
C ILE A 71 -13.93 8.06 10.45
N ILE A 72 -14.71 8.93 11.06
CA ILE A 72 -14.65 9.18 12.50
C ILE A 72 -15.75 8.35 13.19
N LYS A 73 -15.37 7.51 14.12
CA LYS A 73 -16.33 6.76 14.92
C LYS A 73 -17.06 7.69 15.88
N LYS A 74 -18.31 7.33 16.18
CA LYS A 74 -19.14 8.07 17.13
C LYS A 74 -18.39 8.29 18.45
N ASP A 75 -18.57 9.46 19.03
CA ASP A 75 -17.95 9.87 20.30
C ASP A 75 -16.43 10.07 20.26
N PHE A 76 -15.86 10.21 19.06
CA PHE A 76 -14.48 10.61 18.87
C PHE A 76 -14.32 12.13 18.81
N ALA A 77 -13.05 12.61 18.79
CA ALA A 77 -12.76 14.03 18.68
C ALA A 77 -13.31 14.64 17.37
N PRO A 78 -13.66 15.93 17.35
CA PRO A 78 -14.05 16.62 16.13
C PRO A 78 -12.96 16.51 15.04
N GLU A 79 -13.37 16.42 13.78
CA GLU A 79 -12.46 16.27 12.65
C GLU A 79 -11.34 17.32 12.63
N LYS A 80 -11.66 18.57 12.95
CA LYS A 80 -10.68 19.68 13.03
C LYS A 80 -9.55 19.46 14.06
N GLU A 81 -9.78 18.61 15.06
CA GLU A 81 -8.79 18.26 16.08
C GLU A 81 -7.93 17.07 15.65
N LEU A 82 -8.38 16.32 14.66
CA LEU A 82 -7.69 15.13 14.13
C LEU A 82 -6.81 15.44 12.94
N LEU A 83 -7.04 16.55 12.25
CA LEU A 83 -6.29 16.94 11.06
C LEU A 83 -5.28 18.04 11.40
N ALA A 84 -4.05 17.83 11.00
CA ALA A 84 -2.97 18.79 11.15
C ALA A 84 -2.53 19.34 9.79
N GLU A 85 -1.95 20.53 9.81
CA GLU A 85 -1.12 21.02 8.72
C GLU A 85 0.15 20.17 8.62
N LYS A 86 0.86 20.26 7.47
CA LYS A 86 2.11 19.53 7.24
C LYS A 86 3.09 19.79 8.39
N PRO A 87 3.44 18.75 9.20
CA PRO A 87 4.18 18.98 10.45
C PRO A 87 5.67 19.23 10.26
N PHE A 88 6.23 18.86 9.11
CA PHE A 88 7.66 19.01 8.78
C PHE A 88 7.86 18.88 7.26
N ASP A 89 9.01 19.36 6.77
CA ASP A 89 9.38 19.20 5.37
C ASP A 89 9.81 17.76 5.10
N ILE A 90 9.06 17.13 4.22
CA ILE A 90 9.39 15.84 3.62
C ILE A 90 9.46 16.01 2.10
N ALA A 91 10.40 15.31 1.49
CA ALA A 91 10.46 15.24 0.04
C ALA A 91 9.18 14.58 -0.49
N GLU A 92 8.49 15.28 -1.35
CA GLU A 92 7.25 14.79 -1.97
C GLU A 92 7.47 14.50 -3.44
N HIS A 93 6.73 13.52 -3.94
CA HIS A 93 6.67 13.30 -5.38
C HIS A 93 5.90 14.43 -6.06
N THR A 94 6.27 14.74 -7.29
CA THR A 94 5.64 15.84 -8.07
C THR A 94 4.17 15.54 -8.43
N SER A 95 3.76 14.27 -8.37
CA SER A 95 2.38 13.84 -8.60
C SER A 95 2.14 12.46 -8.02
N LEU A 96 0.86 12.13 -7.79
CA LEU A 96 0.42 10.78 -7.38
C LEU A 96 0.83 9.70 -8.38
N GLN A 97 0.75 10.01 -9.68
CA GLN A 97 1.16 9.09 -10.74
C GLN A 97 2.66 8.83 -10.70
N SER A 98 3.46 9.88 -10.47
CA SER A 98 4.91 9.77 -10.27
C SER A 98 5.24 8.92 -9.05
N ALA A 99 4.59 9.16 -7.90
CA ALA A 99 4.75 8.37 -6.68
C ALA A 99 4.41 6.89 -6.91
N ARG A 100 3.24 6.62 -7.51
CA ARG A 100 2.81 5.26 -7.83
C ARG A 100 3.79 4.55 -8.76
N LYS A 101 4.22 5.24 -9.82
CA LYS A 101 5.21 4.70 -10.77
C LYS A 101 6.51 4.36 -10.04
N SER A 102 7.02 5.27 -9.23
CA SER A 102 8.27 5.09 -8.48
C SER A 102 8.18 3.88 -7.53
N VAL A 103 7.08 3.72 -6.81
CA VAL A 103 6.88 2.55 -5.93
C VAL A 103 6.87 1.26 -6.74
N LEU A 104 6.14 1.19 -7.85
CA LEU A 104 6.06 -0.02 -8.68
C LEU A 104 7.40 -0.36 -9.35
N ASP A 105 8.20 0.65 -9.68
CA ASP A 105 9.49 0.44 -10.36
C ASP A 105 10.61 0.07 -9.37
N TYR A 106 10.60 0.65 -8.17
CA TYR A 106 11.76 0.62 -7.27
C TYR A 106 11.52 -0.05 -5.90
N ALA A 107 10.29 -0.39 -5.53
CA ALA A 107 10.05 -1.08 -4.26
C ALA A 107 10.54 -2.53 -4.30
N GLY A 108 11.10 -3.00 -3.17
CA GLY A 108 11.61 -4.36 -3.03
C GLY A 108 12.89 -4.62 -3.83
N ALA A 109 13.11 -5.85 -4.24
CA ALA A 109 14.28 -6.28 -5.00
C ALA A 109 14.23 -5.82 -6.48
N SER A 110 14.18 -4.50 -6.70
CA SER A 110 13.88 -3.90 -8.00
C SER A 110 14.97 -4.08 -9.06
N LEU A 111 16.21 -4.27 -8.66
CA LEU A 111 17.34 -4.47 -9.61
C LEU A 111 17.23 -5.80 -10.37
N LYS A 112 16.78 -6.85 -9.69
CA LYS A 112 16.57 -8.17 -10.29
C LYS A 112 15.39 -8.85 -9.62
N ARG A 113 14.19 -8.59 -10.11
CA ARG A 113 12.96 -9.17 -9.55
C ARG A 113 12.88 -10.64 -9.90
N ASP A 114 12.53 -11.47 -8.94
CA ASP A 114 12.15 -12.84 -9.16
C ASP A 114 10.71 -12.96 -9.70
N VAL A 115 10.27 -14.19 -9.92
CA VAL A 115 8.92 -14.47 -10.44
C VAL A 115 7.80 -14.05 -9.48
N ILE A 116 8.06 -14.05 -8.18
CA ILE A 116 7.09 -13.65 -7.14
C ILE A 116 6.95 -12.14 -7.15
N ASP A 117 8.05 -11.41 -7.07
CA ASP A 117 8.05 -9.94 -7.12
C ASP A 117 7.46 -9.41 -8.42
N ALA A 118 7.84 -10.01 -9.56
CA ALA A 118 7.30 -9.63 -10.86
C ALA A 118 5.79 -9.80 -10.94
N ARG A 119 5.26 -10.91 -10.41
CA ARG A 119 3.81 -11.16 -10.33
C ARG A 119 3.12 -10.12 -9.46
N ILE A 120 3.61 -9.89 -8.24
CA ILE A 120 3.01 -8.96 -7.28
C ILE A 120 2.97 -7.54 -7.85
N VAL A 121 4.05 -7.09 -8.47
CA VAL A 121 4.12 -5.77 -9.11
C VAL A 121 3.10 -5.66 -10.25
N GLU A 122 2.98 -6.69 -11.07
CA GLU A 122 2.04 -6.67 -12.21
C GLU A 122 0.57 -6.74 -11.75
N GLU A 123 0.26 -7.58 -10.77
CA GLU A 123 -1.07 -7.64 -10.15
C GLU A 123 -1.45 -6.31 -9.50
N THR A 124 -0.50 -5.67 -8.81
CA THR A 124 -0.70 -4.33 -8.22
C THR A 124 -0.91 -3.27 -9.29
N ARG A 125 -0.13 -3.32 -10.38
CA ARG A 125 -0.26 -2.40 -11.52
C ARG A 125 -1.64 -2.49 -12.16
N LYS A 126 -2.12 -3.70 -12.39
CA LYS A 126 -3.43 -3.98 -13.01
C LYS A 126 -4.59 -3.85 -12.02
N GLY A 127 -4.33 -4.00 -10.71
CA GLY A 127 -5.36 -4.07 -9.68
C GLY A 127 -6.22 -5.32 -9.82
N ASN A 128 -5.58 -6.44 -10.15
CA ASN A 128 -6.19 -7.76 -10.22
C ASN A 128 -5.35 -8.78 -9.44
N TYR A 129 -5.78 -10.02 -9.46
CA TYR A 129 -5.04 -11.15 -8.94
C TYR A 129 -5.10 -12.31 -9.95
N THR A 130 -4.13 -13.21 -9.90
CA THR A 130 -4.01 -14.35 -10.81
C THR A 130 -4.11 -15.70 -10.11
N HIS A 131 -4.09 -15.71 -8.78
CA HIS A 131 -4.16 -16.92 -7.97
C HIS A 131 -5.15 -16.76 -6.82
N GLU A 132 -5.64 -17.89 -6.32
CA GLU A 132 -6.48 -17.99 -5.13
C GLU A 132 -5.94 -19.11 -4.23
N GLY A 133 -6.42 -19.18 -3.00
CA GLY A 133 -5.97 -20.17 -2.03
C GLY A 133 -6.55 -21.55 -2.30
N SER A 134 -5.74 -22.58 -2.13
CA SER A 134 -6.14 -23.99 -2.30
C SER A 134 -7.01 -24.55 -1.16
N HIS A 135 -7.17 -23.79 -0.06
CA HIS A 135 -7.92 -24.18 1.15
C HIS A 135 -9.10 -23.24 1.43
N GLY A 136 -9.59 -22.55 0.41
CA GLY A 136 -10.82 -21.75 0.49
C GLY A 136 -10.62 -20.25 0.56
N SER A 137 -9.39 -19.74 0.62
CA SER A 137 -9.15 -18.31 0.45
C SER A 137 -9.41 -17.87 -0.99
N THR A 138 -10.02 -16.70 -1.15
CA THR A 138 -10.46 -16.14 -2.43
C THR A 138 -9.99 -14.70 -2.58
N ASN A 139 -10.27 -14.08 -3.73
CA ASN A 139 -9.96 -12.67 -4.01
C ASN A 139 -8.47 -12.33 -3.94
N GLY A 140 -7.63 -13.23 -4.40
CA GLY A 140 -6.18 -13.05 -4.47
C GLY A 140 -5.42 -13.41 -3.20
N MET A 141 -6.10 -13.87 -2.16
CA MET A 141 -5.43 -14.42 -0.99
C MET A 141 -5.03 -15.88 -1.25
N ILE A 142 -3.76 -16.18 -0.98
CA ILE A 142 -3.21 -17.53 -1.04
C ILE A 142 -3.17 -18.13 0.38
N ASP A 143 -3.35 -19.45 0.49
CA ASP A 143 -3.28 -20.14 1.77
C ASP A 143 -1.86 -20.65 2.06
N ARG A 144 -1.07 -20.89 1.03
CA ARG A 144 0.29 -21.42 1.13
C ARG A 144 1.14 -21.01 -0.08
N PRO A 145 2.49 -21.01 0.06
CA PRO A 145 3.37 -20.65 -1.05
C PRO A 145 3.17 -21.49 -2.33
N THR A 146 2.75 -22.74 -2.18
CA THR A 146 2.51 -23.64 -3.32
C THR A 146 1.35 -23.24 -4.23
N ASP A 147 0.43 -22.38 -3.74
CA ASP A 147 -0.67 -21.86 -4.55
C ASP A 147 -0.18 -20.94 -5.68
N VAL A 148 1.04 -20.44 -5.56
CA VAL A 148 1.71 -19.57 -6.54
C VAL A 148 3.00 -20.18 -7.08
N GLY A 149 3.11 -21.51 -7.06
CA GLY A 149 4.27 -22.24 -7.59
C GLY A 149 5.40 -22.49 -6.60
N GLY A 150 5.23 -22.13 -5.32
CA GLY A 150 6.24 -22.35 -4.27
C GLY A 150 7.35 -21.30 -4.28
N TRP A 151 8.43 -21.63 -3.59
CA TRP A 151 9.61 -20.77 -3.51
C TRP A 151 10.46 -20.86 -4.78
N PRO A 152 10.96 -19.75 -5.31
CA PRO A 152 11.87 -19.78 -6.45
C PRO A 152 13.17 -20.51 -6.09
N VAL A 153 13.72 -21.24 -7.05
CA VAL A 153 15.06 -21.82 -6.92
C VAL A 153 16.07 -20.81 -7.44
N TYR A 154 16.81 -20.20 -6.52
CA TYR A 154 17.87 -19.27 -6.88
C TYR A 154 19.12 -20.02 -7.26
N LYS A 155 19.70 -19.66 -8.40
CA LYS A 155 21.01 -20.15 -8.83
C LYS A 155 22.05 -19.11 -8.45
N SER A 156 22.96 -19.48 -7.56
CA SER A 156 24.13 -18.67 -7.24
C SER A 156 25.15 -18.77 -8.36
N GLU A 157 25.64 -17.65 -8.82
CA GLU A 157 26.81 -17.56 -9.67
C GLU A 157 28.08 -17.64 -8.83
N LYS A 158 29.25 -17.86 -9.47
CA LYS A 158 30.53 -17.80 -8.76
C LYS A 158 30.71 -16.39 -8.21
N ALA A 159 31.04 -16.27 -6.92
CA ALA A 159 31.33 -14.98 -6.32
C ALA A 159 32.45 -14.26 -7.11
N PRO A 160 32.32 -12.93 -7.32
CA PRO A 160 33.44 -12.14 -7.84
C PRO A 160 34.69 -12.32 -6.99
N GLN A 161 35.85 -12.06 -7.58
CA GLN A 161 37.10 -12.09 -6.85
C GLN A 161 37.12 -10.92 -5.85
N ASP A 162 37.46 -11.24 -4.60
CA ASP A 162 37.64 -10.34 -3.48
C ASP A 162 38.90 -10.82 -2.75
N THR A 163 40.02 -10.13 -3.02
CA THR A 163 41.36 -10.61 -2.62
C THR A 163 41.62 -10.40 -1.17
N ASP A 164 41.19 -9.30 -0.58
CA ASP A 164 41.39 -8.96 0.83
C ASP A 164 40.24 -9.38 1.74
N LYS A 165 39.12 -9.84 1.14
CA LYS A 165 37.92 -10.40 1.81
C LYS A 165 37.19 -9.40 2.69
N ASP A 166 37.14 -8.17 2.27
CA ASP A 166 36.39 -7.12 2.96
C ASP A 166 34.90 -7.07 2.54
N GLY A 167 34.51 -7.88 1.53
CA GLY A 167 33.16 -7.97 1.00
C GLY A 167 32.93 -7.09 -0.23
N MET A 168 33.95 -6.41 -0.73
CA MET A 168 33.92 -5.60 -1.92
C MET A 168 34.72 -6.29 -3.05
N PRO A 169 34.12 -6.51 -4.21
CA PRO A 169 34.86 -7.13 -5.33
C PRO A 169 36.04 -6.29 -5.81
N ASP A 170 37.16 -6.92 -6.11
CA ASP A 170 38.38 -6.28 -6.62
C ASP A 170 38.13 -5.33 -7.82
N GLU A 171 37.11 -5.61 -8.63
CA GLU A 171 36.75 -4.76 -9.76
C GLU A 171 36.14 -3.42 -9.33
N TRP A 172 35.43 -3.40 -8.19
CA TRP A 172 34.84 -2.18 -7.65
C TRP A 172 35.87 -1.30 -6.95
N GLU A 173 36.89 -1.90 -6.37
CA GLU A 173 37.97 -1.17 -5.70
C GLU A 173 38.90 -0.43 -6.68
N LYS A 174 38.89 -0.83 -7.95
CA LYS A 174 39.73 -0.20 -8.99
C LYS A 174 39.10 1.05 -9.61
N THR A 175 37.88 1.39 -9.22
CA THR A 175 37.15 2.59 -9.71
C THR A 175 37.25 3.73 -8.73
#